data_72a4e70ea12e42a83dbadd026921a10d
#
_entry.id   72a4e70ea12e42a83dbadd026921a10d
#
_cell.length_a   1.000
_cell.length_b   1.000
_cell.length_c   1.000
_cell.angle_alpha   90.00
_cell.angle_beta   90.00
_cell.angle_gamma   90.00
#
_symmetry.space_group_name_H-M   'P 1'
#
loop_
_entity.id
_entity.type
_entity.pdbx_description
1 polymer ?
#
loop_
_entity_poly.entity_id
_entity_poly.type
_entity_poly.pdbx_seq_one_letter_code
_entity_poly.pdbx_strand_id
1 'polypeptide(L)'
;MADEASEMAGMSMPEHGSFCWTEIATNDADKCVDFYTNVFGWSFQAGGGGAPGMDYREYTTGGDALVGGLYQINPEWFGGNPPPPHFMTYIAVDDVDENAKLAEELGGKVHKIIDIPNVGRMAIIEDPTGAMIATFKPNV
;
A
#
# COMPACT_ATOMS: atom_id res chain seq x y z
N MET A 1 -0.90 0.91 22.95
CA MET A 1 -0.42 1.61 21.74
C MET A 1 -1.17 1.08 20.53
N ALA A 2 -1.72 1.95 19.75
CA ALA A 2 -2.45 1.54 18.55
C ALA A 2 -1.48 1.03 17.48
N ASP A 3 -1.80 -0.09 16.83
CA ASP A 3 -1.10 -0.53 15.63
C ASP A 3 -1.62 0.30 14.43
N GLU A 4 -1.11 0.06 13.25
CA GLU A 4 -1.53 0.81 12.08
C GLU A 4 -3.02 0.68 11.78
N ALA A 5 -3.57 -0.52 11.94
CA ALA A 5 -4.99 -0.74 11.70
C ALA A 5 -5.83 0.06 12.70
N SER A 6 -5.39 0.12 13.97
CA SER A 6 -6.08 0.90 14.99
C SER A 6 -5.96 2.40 14.72
N GLU A 7 -4.81 2.85 14.25
CA GLU A 7 -4.62 4.26 13.89
C GLU A 7 -5.50 4.63 12.70
N MET A 8 -5.57 3.79 11.68
CA MET A 8 -6.45 4.00 10.53
C MET A 8 -7.91 3.95 10.94
N ALA A 9 -8.28 3.05 11.86
CA ALA A 9 -9.65 2.94 12.36
C ALA A 9 -10.06 4.10 13.25
N GLY A 10 -9.11 4.66 14.00
CA GLY A 10 -9.34 5.83 14.85
C GLY A 10 -9.57 7.12 14.07
N MET A 11 -9.09 7.15 12.85
CA MET A 11 -9.41 8.17 11.88
C MET A 11 -10.59 7.63 11.09
N SER A 12 -11.67 8.33 10.93
CA SER A 12 -12.85 7.84 10.24
C SER A 12 -12.50 6.93 9.05
N MET A 13 -13.27 5.86 8.85
CA MET A 13 -13.08 4.93 7.74
C MET A 13 -13.08 5.68 6.41
N PRO A 14 -12.12 5.42 5.51
CA PRO A 14 -12.13 6.03 4.19
C PRO A 14 -13.40 5.61 3.44
N GLU A 15 -13.95 6.51 2.67
CA GLU A 15 -15.11 6.21 1.84
C GLU A 15 -14.74 5.22 0.75
N HIS A 16 -15.68 4.33 0.43
CA HIS A 16 -15.54 3.40 -0.68
C HIS A 16 -15.22 4.17 -1.97
N GLY A 17 -14.16 3.76 -2.64
CA GLY A 17 -13.72 4.38 -3.88
C GLY A 17 -12.74 5.53 -3.71
N SER A 18 -12.42 5.93 -2.46
CA SER A 18 -11.46 7.01 -2.21
C SER A 18 -10.03 6.47 -2.12
N PHE A 19 -9.07 7.35 -2.41
CA PHE A 19 -7.66 7.02 -2.18
C PHE A 19 -7.39 7.01 -0.68
N CYS A 20 -6.73 5.97 -0.18
CA CYS A 20 -6.48 5.84 1.25
C CYS A 20 -5.01 5.64 1.62
N TRP A 21 -4.17 5.30 0.67
CA TRP A 21 -2.76 5.00 0.95
C TRP A 21 -1.95 5.05 -0.33
N THR A 22 -0.73 5.57 -0.27
CA THR A 22 0.18 5.53 -1.41
C THR A 22 1.48 4.87 -1.00
N GLU A 23 1.78 3.74 -1.62
CA GLU A 23 2.93 2.94 -1.25
C GLU A 23 4.05 3.09 -2.27
N ILE A 24 5.27 3.19 -1.76
CA ILE A 24 6.46 3.29 -2.60
C ILE A 24 7.21 1.97 -2.51
N ALA A 25 7.41 1.32 -3.65
CA ALA A 25 8.25 0.13 -3.75
C ALA A 25 9.60 0.57 -4.32
N THR A 26 10.69 0.27 -3.63
CA THR A 26 12.01 0.73 -4.03
C THR A 26 13.06 -0.38 -3.90
N ASN A 27 14.14 -0.24 -4.62
CA ASN A 27 15.29 -1.14 -4.51
C ASN A 27 16.38 -0.59 -3.58
N ASP A 28 16.20 0.61 -3.03
CA ASP A 28 17.13 1.22 -2.08
C ASP A 28 16.35 2.16 -1.16
N ALA A 29 15.89 1.62 -0.05
CA ALA A 29 15.02 2.34 0.88
C ALA A 29 15.67 3.60 1.44
N ASP A 30 16.92 3.52 1.88
CA ASP A 30 17.61 4.67 2.46
C ASP A 30 17.79 5.82 1.47
N LYS A 31 18.16 5.49 0.25
CA LYS A 31 18.34 6.48 -0.81
C LYS A 31 17.01 7.14 -1.16
N CYS A 32 15.95 6.35 -1.21
CA CYS A 32 14.60 6.82 -1.51
C CYS A 32 14.10 7.77 -0.42
N VAL A 33 14.27 7.39 0.85
CA VAL A 33 13.90 8.23 2.00
C VAL A 33 14.65 9.56 1.96
N ASP A 34 15.95 9.51 1.72
CA ASP A 34 16.79 10.71 1.67
C ASP A 34 16.29 11.67 0.57
N PHE A 35 15.97 11.15 -0.59
CA PHE A 35 15.45 11.94 -1.69
C PHE A 35 14.14 12.64 -1.33
N TYR A 36 13.13 11.89 -0.87
CA TYR A 36 11.81 12.46 -0.59
C TYR A 36 11.81 13.39 0.62
N THR A 37 12.66 13.11 1.60
CA THR A 37 12.81 14.00 2.75
C THR A 37 13.39 15.35 2.32
N ASN A 38 14.43 15.34 1.50
CA ASN A 38 15.11 16.56 1.11
C ASN A 38 14.39 17.35 0.01
N VAL A 39 13.74 16.66 -0.91
CA VAL A 39 13.05 17.34 -2.01
C VAL A 39 11.68 17.88 -1.59
N PHE A 40 10.92 17.10 -0.80
CA PHE A 40 9.54 17.45 -0.48
C PHE A 40 9.28 17.69 1.01
N GLY A 41 10.25 17.44 1.87
CA GLY A 41 10.05 17.60 3.31
C GLY A 41 9.22 16.51 3.96
N TRP A 42 9.12 15.35 3.33
CA TRP A 42 8.38 14.23 3.89
C TRP A 42 9.14 13.63 5.08
N SER A 43 8.41 13.06 6.03
CA SER A 43 8.99 12.41 7.21
C SER A 43 8.68 10.93 7.19
N PHE A 44 9.70 10.11 7.40
CA PHE A 44 9.58 8.66 7.39
C PHE A 44 9.89 8.08 8.77
N GLN A 45 9.19 7.01 9.13
CA GLN A 45 9.41 6.30 10.39
C GLN A 45 9.27 4.80 10.16
N ALA A 46 9.83 4.00 11.05
CA ALA A 46 9.63 2.55 10.99
C ALA A 46 8.15 2.24 11.10
N GLY A 47 7.65 1.37 10.22
CA GLY A 47 6.24 1.01 10.18
C GLY A 47 5.99 -0.38 10.73
N GLY A 48 4.76 -0.61 11.22
CA GLY A 48 4.32 -1.93 11.68
C GLY A 48 3.65 -2.76 10.58
N GLY A 49 3.38 -2.17 9.44
CA GLY A 49 2.76 -2.86 8.31
C GLY A 49 3.77 -3.67 7.52
N GLY A 50 3.28 -4.42 6.57
CA GLY A 50 4.13 -5.24 5.71
C GLY A 50 4.35 -6.64 6.24
N ALA A 51 5.04 -7.46 5.46
CA ALA A 51 5.32 -8.85 5.80
C ALA A 51 6.43 -8.95 6.86
N PRO A 52 6.44 -10.02 7.66
CA PRO A 52 7.53 -10.25 8.61
C PRO A 52 8.89 -10.23 7.90
N GLY A 53 9.86 -9.51 8.47
CA GLY A 53 11.18 -9.36 7.88
C GLY A 53 11.30 -8.34 6.77
N MET A 54 10.20 -7.68 6.40
CA MET A 54 10.20 -6.64 5.39
C MET A 54 10.70 -5.32 6.00
N ASP A 55 11.57 -4.61 5.28
CA ASP A 55 11.92 -3.24 5.64
C ASP A 55 10.78 -2.33 5.19
N TYR A 56 9.86 -2.06 6.10
CA TYR A 56 8.68 -1.26 5.84
C TYR A 56 8.71 0.03 6.66
N ARG A 57 8.47 1.14 6.00
CA ARG A 57 8.43 2.45 6.63
C ARG A 57 7.14 3.14 6.28
N GLU A 58 6.72 4.08 7.12
CA GLU A 58 5.52 4.87 6.91
C GLU A 58 5.89 6.32 6.83
N TYR A 59 5.12 7.12 6.11
CA TYR A 59 5.48 8.50 5.92
C TYR A 59 4.30 9.46 5.98
N THR A 60 4.64 10.72 6.32
CA THR A 60 3.73 11.84 6.29
C THR A 60 4.27 12.86 5.29
N THR A 61 3.38 13.67 4.76
CA THR A 61 3.75 14.69 3.77
C THR A 61 3.74 16.11 4.34
N GLY A 62 3.98 16.22 5.65
CA GLY A 62 4.04 17.51 6.35
C GLY A 62 2.98 17.67 7.42
N GLY A 63 2.05 16.72 7.53
CA GLY A 63 1.05 16.70 8.59
C GLY A 63 1.34 15.59 9.60
N ASP A 64 0.40 15.37 10.51
CA ASP A 64 0.52 14.31 11.52
C ASP A 64 -0.01 12.98 11.02
N ALA A 65 -0.82 12.98 9.97
CA ALA A 65 -1.44 11.76 9.46
C ALA A 65 -0.50 11.02 8.52
N LEU A 66 -0.42 9.71 8.70
CA LEU A 66 0.29 8.83 7.78
C LEU A 66 -0.48 8.80 6.46
N VAL A 67 0.23 8.90 5.36
CA VAL A 67 -0.37 8.90 4.02
C VAL A 67 0.06 7.71 3.18
N GLY A 68 1.12 7.03 3.55
CA GLY A 68 1.60 5.90 2.79
C GLY A 68 2.74 5.16 3.45
N GLY A 69 3.22 4.17 2.74
CA GLY A 69 4.33 3.33 3.18
C GLY A 69 5.41 3.23 2.12
N LEU A 70 6.54 2.71 2.54
CA LEU A 70 7.67 2.45 1.66
C LEU A 70 8.27 1.11 2.03
N TYR A 71 8.54 0.27 1.05
CA TYR A 71 9.20 -1.00 1.32
C TYR A 71 10.33 -1.28 0.35
N GLN A 72 11.32 -2.01 0.86
CA GLN A 72 12.45 -2.50 0.07
C GLN A 72 11.99 -3.71 -0.73
N ILE A 73 12.10 -3.65 -2.06
CA ILE A 73 11.79 -4.79 -2.93
C ILE A 73 12.81 -5.90 -2.68
N ASN A 74 12.33 -7.10 -2.43
CA ASN A 74 13.17 -8.28 -2.36
C ASN A 74 13.06 -9.03 -3.69
N PRO A 75 14.13 -9.10 -4.49
CA PRO A 75 14.08 -9.79 -5.79
C PRO A 75 13.62 -11.23 -5.71
N GLU A 76 13.84 -11.90 -4.59
CA GLU A 76 13.43 -13.30 -4.40
C GLU A 76 11.92 -13.49 -4.48
N TRP A 77 11.13 -12.46 -4.12
CA TRP A 77 9.66 -12.53 -4.22
C TRP A 77 9.19 -12.62 -5.66
N PHE A 78 10.06 -12.30 -6.61
CA PHE A 78 9.73 -12.21 -8.04
C PHE A 78 10.58 -13.16 -8.88
N GLY A 79 11.14 -14.21 -8.28
CA GLY A 79 11.96 -15.16 -8.98
C GLY A 79 13.24 -14.58 -9.57
N GLY A 80 13.77 -13.52 -8.94
CA GLY A 80 14.97 -12.82 -9.41
C GLY A 80 14.71 -11.73 -10.45
N ASN A 81 13.44 -11.50 -10.80
CA ASN A 81 13.04 -10.48 -11.78
C ASN A 81 12.06 -9.49 -11.17
N PRO A 82 12.51 -8.62 -10.25
CA PRO A 82 11.62 -7.68 -9.60
C PRO A 82 11.15 -6.60 -10.57
N PRO A 83 9.95 -6.02 -10.35
CA PRO A 83 9.56 -4.85 -11.10
C PRO A 83 10.48 -3.67 -10.76
N PRO A 84 10.55 -2.65 -11.62
CA PRO A 84 11.29 -1.44 -11.26
C PRO A 84 10.62 -0.73 -10.08
N PRO A 85 11.33 0.17 -9.40
CA PRO A 85 10.73 0.99 -8.36
C PRO A 85 9.50 1.73 -8.89
N HIS A 86 8.46 1.79 -8.07
CA HIS A 86 7.18 2.36 -8.49
C HIS A 86 6.34 2.77 -7.29
N PHE A 87 5.31 3.55 -7.57
CA PHE A 87 4.28 3.89 -6.60
C PHE A 87 3.05 3.02 -6.85
N MET A 88 2.36 2.65 -5.78
CA MET A 88 1.09 1.94 -5.87
C MET A 88 0.07 2.69 -5.03
N THR A 89 -1.02 3.13 -5.66
CA THR A 89 -2.11 3.82 -4.97
C THR A 89 -3.14 2.79 -4.52
N TYR A 90 -3.59 2.93 -3.28
CA TYR A 90 -4.61 2.05 -2.68
C TYR A 90 -5.94 2.78 -2.63
N ILE A 91 -6.99 2.09 -3.05
CA ILE A 91 -8.36 2.59 -3.04
C ILE A 91 -9.13 1.83 -1.97
N ALA A 92 -9.79 2.57 -1.10
CA ALA A 92 -10.62 1.97 -0.05
C ALA A 92 -11.86 1.34 -0.66
N VAL A 93 -12.19 0.12 -0.24
CA VAL A 93 -13.39 -0.59 -0.69
C VAL A 93 -14.09 -1.23 0.51
N ASP A 94 -15.40 -1.39 0.41
CA ASP A 94 -16.19 -2.01 1.48
C ASP A 94 -15.97 -3.52 1.56
N ASP A 95 -15.70 -4.15 0.43
CA ASP A 95 -15.53 -5.60 0.34
C ASP A 95 -14.51 -5.91 -0.77
N VAL A 96 -13.33 -6.36 -0.36
CA VAL A 96 -12.24 -6.61 -1.30
C VAL A 96 -12.58 -7.71 -2.30
N ASP A 97 -13.20 -8.80 -1.84
CA ASP A 97 -13.51 -9.95 -2.69
C ASP A 97 -14.59 -9.63 -3.71
N GLU A 98 -15.68 -8.98 -3.29
CA GLU A 98 -16.74 -8.57 -4.20
C GLU A 98 -16.23 -7.56 -5.22
N ASN A 99 -15.40 -6.64 -4.78
CA ASN A 99 -14.80 -5.64 -5.66
C ASN A 99 -13.87 -6.29 -6.70
N ALA A 100 -13.07 -7.26 -6.27
CA ALA A 100 -12.19 -7.99 -7.18
C ALA A 100 -12.98 -8.76 -8.23
N LYS A 101 -14.08 -9.39 -7.82
CA LYS A 101 -14.95 -10.11 -8.73
C LYS A 101 -15.55 -9.17 -9.77
N LEU A 102 -16.03 -8.02 -9.34
CA LEU A 102 -16.58 -7.01 -10.23
C LEU A 102 -15.52 -6.48 -11.21
N ALA A 103 -14.29 -6.29 -10.73
CA ALA A 103 -13.19 -5.86 -11.58
C ALA A 103 -12.96 -6.85 -12.73
N GLU A 104 -12.97 -8.15 -12.44
CA GLU A 104 -12.80 -9.16 -13.48
C GLU A 104 -13.98 -9.20 -14.46
N GLU A 105 -15.20 -9.04 -13.96
CA GLU A 105 -16.38 -8.98 -14.80
C GLU A 105 -16.33 -7.82 -15.80
N LEU A 106 -15.65 -6.74 -15.44
CA LEU A 106 -15.57 -5.53 -16.26
C LEU A 106 -14.26 -5.42 -17.04
N GLY A 107 -13.53 -6.53 -17.17
CA GLY A 107 -12.37 -6.59 -18.05
C GLY A 107 -11.02 -6.33 -17.37
N GLY A 108 -11.00 -6.15 -16.07
CA GLY A 108 -9.77 -6.04 -15.31
C GLY A 108 -9.20 -7.41 -14.99
N LYS A 109 -8.07 -7.41 -14.30
CA LYS A 109 -7.40 -8.64 -13.89
C LYS A 109 -7.00 -8.54 -12.41
N VAL A 110 -7.35 -9.56 -11.63
CA VAL A 110 -6.92 -9.64 -10.23
C VAL A 110 -5.64 -10.46 -10.17
N HIS A 111 -4.55 -9.83 -9.74
CA HIS A 111 -3.26 -10.49 -9.63
C HIS A 111 -3.09 -11.21 -8.32
N LYS A 112 -3.61 -10.62 -7.24
CA LYS A 112 -3.36 -11.15 -5.91
C LYS A 112 -4.39 -10.60 -4.93
N ILE A 113 -4.81 -11.44 -3.97
CA ILE A 113 -5.61 -11.02 -2.82
C ILE A 113 -4.86 -11.50 -1.59
N ILE A 114 -4.59 -10.59 -0.65
CA ILE A 114 -3.76 -10.88 0.51
C ILE A 114 -4.40 -10.33 1.78
N ASP A 115 -4.29 -11.10 2.86
CA ASP A 115 -4.53 -10.59 4.21
C ASP A 115 -3.19 -10.14 4.79
N ILE A 116 -3.15 -8.89 5.25
CA ILE A 116 -1.99 -8.37 5.95
C ILE A 116 -2.33 -8.45 7.44
N PRO A 117 -1.66 -9.32 8.21
CA PRO A 117 -2.01 -9.53 9.62
C PRO A 117 -2.05 -8.22 10.40
N ASN A 118 -3.13 -8.02 11.15
CA ASN A 118 -3.38 -6.84 11.98
C ASN A 118 -3.52 -5.51 11.23
N VAL A 119 -3.58 -5.55 9.91
CA VAL A 119 -3.70 -4.34 9.09
C VAL A 119 -4.98 -4.36 8.27
N GLY A 120 -5.16 -5.34 7.41
CA GLY A 120 -6.35 -5.43 6.58
C GLY A 120 -6.22 -6.41 5.44
N ARG A 121 -7.19 -6.35 4.55
CA ARG A 121 -7.21 -7.19 3.34
C ARG A 121 -7.02 -6.30 2.12
N MET A 122 -6.22 -6.74 1.18
CA MET A 122 -5.94 -5.98 -0.03
C MET A 122 -5.98 -6.86 -1.27
N ALA A 123 -6.17 -6.24 -2.42
CA ALA A 123 -6.03 -6.90 -3.71
C ALA A 123 -5.19 -6.03 -4.63
N ILE A 124 -4.40 -6.67 -5.48
CA ILE A 124 -3.66 -5.98 -6.55
C ILE A 124 -4.42 -6.25 -7.84
N ILE A 125 -4.86 -5.20 -8.49
CA ILE A 125 -5.74 -5.25 -9.65
C ILE A 125 -5.12 -4.48 -10.80
N GLU A 126 -5.25 -5.04 -12.00
CA GLU A 126 -4.91 -4.36 -13.23
C GLU A 126 -6.22 -3.92 -13.89
N ASP A 127 -6.34 -2.64 -14.25
CA ASP A 127 -7.53 -2.17 -14.94
C ASP A 127 -7.53 -2.63 -16.41
N PRO A 128 -8.63 -2.46 -17.14
CA PRO A 128 -8.70 -2.94 -18.54
C PRO A 128 -7.66 -2.34 -19.48
N THR A 129 -6.99 -1.26 -19.10
CA THR A 129 -5.95 -0.62 -19.93
C THR A 129 -4.55 -1.01 -19.53
N GLY A 130 -4.38 -1.78 -18.45
CA GLY A 130 -3.09 -2.23 -17.96
C GLY A 130 -2.51 -1.44 -16.79
N ALA A 131 -3.25 -0.45 -16.26
CA ALA A 131 -2.79 0.28 -15.09
C ALA A 131 -3.00 -0.53 -13.81
N MET A 132 -2.01 -0.48 -12.92
CA MET A 132 -2.04 -1.23 -11.68
C MET A 132 -2.52 -0.36 -10.53
N ILE A 133 -3.42 -0.90 -9.72
CA ILE A 133 -3.91 -0.27 -8.49
C ILE A 133 -4.05 -1.35 -7.42
N ALA A 134 -4.20 -0.93 -6.17
CA ALA A 134 -4.55 -1.83 -5.09
C ALA A 134 -5.87 -1.40 -4.47
N THR A 135 -6.63 -2.36 -3.97
CA THR A 135 -7.82 -2.10 -3.16
C THR A 135 -7.52 -2.52 -1.74
N PHE A 136 -8.18 -1.88 -0.77
CA PHE A 136 -7.86 -2.12 0.63
C PHE A 136 -9.07 -1.91 1.53
N LYS A 137 -9.20 -2.80 2.52
CA LYS A 137 -10.14 -2.63 3.61
C LYS A 137 -9.39 -2.89 4.92
N PRO A 138 -9.30 -1.90 5.83
CA PRO A 138 -8.64 -2.10 7.10
C PRO A 138 -9.39 -3.08 7.99
N ASN A 139 -8.66 -3.77 8.86
CA ASN A 139 -9.23 -4.61 9.90
C ASN A 139 -9.72 -3.72 11.05
N VAL A 140 -11.02 -3.55 11.13
CA VAL A 140 -11.65 -2.77 12.20
C VAL A 140 -12.72 -3.58 12.90
#